data_e71d7b3831c7ea5a1d7b3ed81c9406cc
#
_entry.id   e71d7b3831c7ea5a1d7b3ed81c9406cc
#
_cell.length_a   1.000
_cell.length_b   1.000
_cell.length_c   1.000
_cell.angle_alpha   90.00
_cell.angle_beta   90.00
_cell.angle_gamma   90.00
#
_symmetry.space_group_name_H-M   'P 1'
#
loop_
_entity.id
_entity.type
_entity.pdbx_description
1 polymer ?
#
loop_
_entity_poly.entity_id
_entity_poly.type
_entity_poly.pdbx_seq_one_letter_code
_entity_poly.pdbx_strand_id
1 'polypeptide(L)'
;MPSRPNHRTPKRPRYRKRRMRRMKIAALRRFIRARWRMFRAAKKAVLASPLAVRTVVIVSGTLLLWFGVNWGYHAFNKPTEVLFPLEHSLNKNPSKTWKQYGSLFRKHATSVITPELLAALAQVEGGGNPVARTYWRWHLTWNPLEVYRPASSAVGMYQITDGTFQE
;
A
#
# COMPACT_ATOMS: atom_id res chain seq x y z
N MET A 1 65.68 -18.73 2.85
CA MET A 1 64.32 -18.19 3.23
C MET A 1 63.82 -17.41 2.04
N PRO A 2 62.74 -17.79 1.34
CA PRO A 2 62.19 -17.02 0.24
C PRO A 2 61.28 -15.91 0.77
N SER A 3 61.52 -14.65 0.28
CA SER A 3 60.79 -13.44 0.58
C SER A 3 59.36 -13.48 0.04
N ARG A 4 58.36 -13.22 0.90
CA ARG A 4 56.93 -13.14 0.53
C ARG A 4 56.65 -11.94 -0.37
N PRO A 5 55.90 -12.11 -1.47
CA PRO A 5 55.49 -11.00 -2.32
C PRO A 5 54.42 -10.14 -1.61
N ASN A 6 54.70 -8.82 -1.57
CA ASN A 6 53.83 -7.82 -0.94
C ASN A 6 52.66 -7.48 -1.88
N HIS A 7 51.47 -8.12 -1.68
CA HIS A 7 50.25 -7.85 -2.41
C HIS A 7 49.66 -6.49 -1.98
N ARG A 8 50.08 -5.40 -2.60
CA ARG A 8 49.40 -4.12 -2.47
C ARG A 8 48.09 -4.15 -3.25
N THR A 9 46.96 -4.27 -2.55
CA THR A 9 45.62 -4.09 -3.14
C THR A 9 45.46 -2.70 -3.71
N PRO A 10 45.04 -2.54 -4.99
CA PRO A 10 44.87 -1.24 -5.60
C PRO A 10 43.75 -0.46 -4.93
N LYS A 11 44.05 0.67 -4.30
CA LYS A 11 43.07 1.60 -3.72
C LYS A 11 42.18 2.14 -4.83
N ARG A 12 40.91 1.68 -4.90
CA ARG A 12 39.94 2.17 -5.87
C ARG A 12 39.77 3.69 -5.77
N PRO A 13 39.84 4.44 -6.84
CA PRO A 13 39.94 5.89 -6.82
C PRO A 13 38.64 6.53 -6.27
N ARG A 14 38.73 7.21 -5.14
CA ARG A 14 37.66 8.00 -4.50
C ARG A 14 37.03 9.04 -5.45
N TYR A 15 37.74 9.41 -6.48
CA TYR A 15 37.35 10.37 -7.53
C TYR A 15 36.13 9.89 -8.35
N ARG A 16 36.06 8.60 -8.70
CA ARG A 16 34.95 8.03 -9.51
C ARG A 16 33.61 8.10 -8.77
N LYS A 17 33.59 7.90 -7.44
CA LYS A 17 32.36 8.01 -6.62
C LYS A 17 31.83 9.45 -6.55
N ARG A 18 32.72 10.46 -6.43
CA ARG A 18 32.33 11.88 -6.39
C ARG A 18 31.74 12.34 -7.73
N ARG A 19 32.29 11.90 -8.85
CA ARG A 19 31.80 12.24 -10.21
C ARG A 19 30.41 11.62 -10.45
N MET A 20 30.19 10.34 -10.09
CA MET A 20 28.87 9.70 -10.20
C MET A 20 27.81 10.37 -9.33
N ARG A 21 28.15 10.80 -8.12
CA ARG A 21 27.22 11.51 -7.22
C ARG A 21 26.80 12.86 -7.81
N ARG A 22 27.74 13.62 -8.40
CA ARG A 22 27.46 14.89 -9.08
C ARG A 22 26.55 14.68 -10.30
N MET A 23 26.77 13.64 -11.09
CA MET A 23 25.92 13.31 -12.24
C MET A 23 24.48 12.94 -11.80
N LYS A 24 24.30 12.16 -10.74
CA LYS A 24 22.99 11.82 -10.20
C LYS A 24 22.24 13.06 -9.70
N ILE A 25 22.92 13.97 -9.01
CA ILE A 25 22.32 15.24 -8.54
C ILE A 25 21.93 16.13 -9.72
N ALA A 26 22.77 16.22 -10.75
CA ALA A 26 22.47 17.00 -11.95
C ALA A 26 21.28 16.41 -12.73
N ALA A 27 21.20 15.08 -12.85
CA ALA A 27 20.06 14.39 -13.46
C ALA A 27 18.76 14.64 -12.67
N LEU A 28 18.81 14.53 -11.34
CA LEU A 28 17.67 14.82 -10.45
C LEU A 28 17.21 16.27 -10.61
N ARG A 29 18.13 17.24 -10.62
CA ARG A 29 17.80 18.65 -10.83
C ARG A 29 17.17 18.93 -12.21
N ARG A 30 17.64 18.21 -13.27
CA ARG A 30 17.02 18.29 -14.61
C ARG A 30 15.62 17.72 -14.59
N PHE A 31 15.41 16.57 -13.96
CA PHE A 31 14.10 15.93 -13.81
C PHE A 31 13.11 16.84 -13.06
N ILE A 32 13.51 17.40 -11.91
CA ILE A 32 12.67 18.31 -11.13
C ILE A 32 12.33 19.55 -11.96
N ARG A 33 13.29 20.16 -12.65
CA ARG A 33 13.04 21.32 -13.51
C ARG A 33 12.13 21.02 -14.68
N ALA A 34 12.20 19.83 -15.27
CA ALA A 34 11.30 19.40 -16.33
C ALA A 34 9.88 19.25 -15.80
N ARG A 35 9.70 18.60 -14.63
CA ARG A 35 8.41 18.48 -13.96
C ARG A 35 7.80 19.85 -13.64
N TRP A 36 8.57 20.77 -13.12
CA TRP A 36 8.12 22.15 -12.84
C TRP A 36 7.67 22.89 -14.10
N ARG A 37 8.39 22.71 -15.22
CA ARG A 37 7.96 23.30 -16.51
C ARG A 37 6.64 22.72 -16.99
N MET A 38 6.47 21.41 -16.94
CA MET A 38 5.21 20.74 -17.29
C MET A 38 4.06 21.22 -16.39
N PHE A 39 4.29 21.31 -15.08
CA PHE A 39 3.27 21.82 -14.14
C PHE A 39 2.86 23.27 -14.44
N ARG A 40 3.83 24.14 -14.73
CA ARG A 40 3.54 25.54 -15.12
C ARG A 40 2.79 25.62 -16.44
N ALA A 41 3.14 24.79 -17.42
CA ALA A 41 2.44 24.72 -18.70
C ALA A 41 1.00 24.21 -18.52
N ALA A 42 0.80 23.14 -17.76
CA ALA A 42 -0.54 22.63 -17.43
C ALA A 42 -1.39 23.66 -16.70
N LYS A 43 -0.82 24.35 -15.69
CA LYS A 43 -1.50 25.46 -14.99
C LYS A 43 -1.94 26.56 -15.96
N LYS A 44 -1.06 27.00 -16.88
CA LYS A 44 -1.42 28.01 -17.89
C LYS A 44 -2.53 27.52 -18.82
N ALA A 45 -2.45 26.25 -19.29
CA ALA A 45 -3.46 25.67 -20.16
C ALA A 45 -4.83 25.61 -19.46
N VAL A 46 -4.88 25.17 -18.19
CA VAL A 46 -6.12 25.15 -17.39
C VAL A 46 -6.68 26.55 -17.21
N LEU A 47 -5.84 27.55 -16.89
CA LEU A 47 -6.29 28.94 -16.68
C LEU A 47 -6.75 29.62 -17.98
N ALA A 48 -6.22 29.22 -19.13
CA ALA A 48 -6.62 29.72 -20.44
C ALA A 48 -7.84 29.01 -21.02
N SER A 49 -8.29 27.88 -20.42
CA SER A 49 -9.43 27.13 -20.90
C SER A 49 -10.77 27.79 -20.52
N PRO A 50 -11.87 27.46 -21.22
CA PRO A 50 -13.22 27.91 -20.87
C PRO A 50 -13.55 27.61 -19.41
N LEU A 51 -14.40 28.47 -18.80
CA LEU A 51 -14.76 28.36 -17.38
C LEU A 51 -15.24 26.96 -17.00
N ALA A 52 -16.08 26.34 -17.82
CA ALA A 52 -16.60 24.99 -17.58
C ALA A 52 -15.48 23.94 -17.47
N VAL A 53 -14.52 23.95 -18.40
CA VAL A 53 -13.38 23.02 -18.40
C VAL A 53 -12.51 23.26 -17.16
N ARG A 54 -12.23 24.52 -16.84
CA ARG A 54 -11.44 24.87 -15.65
C ARG A 54 -12.11 24.41 -14.37
N THR A 55 -13.43 24.60 -14.24
CA THR A 55 -14.20 24.13 -13.08
C THR A 55 -14.14 22.60 -12.95
N VAL A 56 -14.37 21.87 -14.04
CA VAL A 56 -14.27 20.41 -14.05
C VAL A 56 -12.88 19.94 -13.61
N VAL A 57 -11.82 20.52 -14.15
CA VAL A 57 -10.44 20.15 -13.80
C VAL A 57 -10.14 20.43 -12.31
N ILE A 58 -10.56 21.59 -11.79
CA ILE A 58 -10.33 21.94 -10.39
C ILE A 58 -11.12 21.00 -9.47
N VAL A 59 -12.41 20.79 -9.73
CA VAL A 59 -13.26 19.91 -8.90
C VAL A 59 -12.71 18.47 -8.92
N SER A 60 -12.41 17.93 -10.10
CA SER A 60 -11.84 16.58 -10.21
C SER A 60 -10.49 16.47 -9.50
N GLY A 61 -9.62 17.47 -9.64
CA GLY A 61 -8.33 17.50 -8.96
C GLY A 61 -8.47 17.56 -7.43
N THR A 62 -9.42 18.37 -6.93
CA THR A 62 -9.72 18.46 -5.50
C THR A 62 -10.27 17.14 -4.95
N LEU A 63 -11.20 16.50 -5.68
CA LEU A 63 -11.74 15.20 -5.29
C LEU A 63 -10.66 14.12 -5.26
N LEU A 64 -9.82 14.02 -6.29
CA LEU A 64 -8.72 13.06 -6.34
C LEU A 64 -7.72 13.28 -5.18
N LEU A 65 -7.39 14.54 -4.88
CA LEU A 65 -6.54 14.88 -3.75
C LEU A 65 -7.19 14.46 -2.44
N TRP A 66 -8.47 14.77 -2.26
CA TRP A 66 -9.20 14.38 -1.06
C TRP A 66 -9.24 12.85 -0.90
N PHE A 67 -9.55 12.09 -1.96
CA PHE A 67 -9.51 10.62 -1.92
C PHE A 67 -8.12 10.10 -1.55
N GLY A 68 -7.06 10.67 -2.13
CA GLY A 68 -5.69 10.29 -1.83
C GLY A 68 -5.31 10.57 -0.36
N VAL A 69 -5.69 11.74 0.17
CA VAL A 69 -5.44 12.10 1.58
C VAL A 69 -6.28 11.23 2.52
N ASN A 70 -7.54 11.02 2.21
CA ASN A 70 -8.44 10.17 3.00
C ASN A 70 -7.92 8.73 3.07
N TRP A 71 -7.58 8.14 1.92
CA TRP A 71 -6.98 6.80 1.89
C TRP A 71 -5.65 6.74 2.63
N GLY A 72 -4.77 7.73 2.44
CA GLY A 72 -3.49 7.83 3.16
C GLY A 72 -3.66 7.94 4.68
N TYR A 73 -4.66 8.68 5.15
CA TYR A 73 -5.00 8.79 6.57
C TYR A 73 -5.39 7.41 7.15
N HIS A 74 -6.29 6.68 6.49
CA HIS A 74 -6.69 5.36 6.95
C HIS A 74 -5.55 4.34 6.86
N ALA A 75 -4.75 4.37 5.79
CA ALA A 75 -3.57 3.51 5.63
C ALA A 75 -2.48 3.77 6.69
N PHE A 76 -2.34 5.01 7.16
CA PHE A 76 -1.42 5.35 8.25
C PHE A 76 -1.91 4.80 9.59
N ASN A 77 -3.21 4.92 9.88
CA ASN A 77 -3.80 4.40 11.12
C ASN A 77 -3.89 2.85 11.12
N LYS A 78 -4.13 2.24 9.94
CA LYS A 78 -4.17 0.79 9.74
C LYS A 78 -3.39 0.44 8.46
N PRO A 79 -2.11 0.05 8.56
CA PRO A 79 -1.26 -0.21 7.39
C PRO A 79 -1.81 -1.25 6.40
N THR A 80 -2.66 -2.16 6.89
CA THR A 80 -3.34 -3.17 6.04
C THR A 80 -4.31 -2.55 5.03
N GLU A 81 -4.80 -1.31 5.25
CA GLU A 81 -5.65 -0.58 4.28
C GLU A 81 -4.94 -0.24 2.96
N VAL A 82 -3.61 -0.27 2.93
CA VAL A 82 -2.83 -0.16 1.69
C VAL A 82 -3.20 -1.25 0.69
N LEU A 83 -3.59 -2.43 1.18
CA LEU A 83 -3.93 -3.59 0.37
C LEU A 83 -5.39 -3.61 -0.10
N PHE A 84 -6.23 -2.67 0.34
CA PHE A 84 -7.65 -2.61 -0.04
C PHE A 84 -7.89 -2.71 -1.56
N PRO A 85 -7.15 -2.01 -2.44
CA PRO A 85 -7.39 -2.10 -3.87
C PRO A 85 -7.07 -3.48 -4.47
N LEU A 86 -6.31 -4.31 -3.76
CA LEU A 86 -5.86 -5.63 -4.20
C LEU A 86 -6.61 -6.79 -3.50
N GLU A 87 -7.55 -6.47 -2.62
CA GLU A 87 -8.21 -7.44 -1.74
C GLU A 87 -8.77 -8.64 -2.51
N HIS A 88 -9.62 -8.39 -3.50
CA HIS A 88 -10.25 -9.46 -4.27
C HIS A 88 -9.26 -10.34 -5.04
N SER A 89 -8.11 -9.80 -5.44
CA SER A 89 -7.07 -10.55 -6.15
C SER A 89 -6.31 -11.53 -5.24
N LEU A 90 -6.38 -11.32 -3.92
CA LEU A 90 -5.71 -12.14 -2.91
C LEU A 90 -6.59 -13.27 -2.37
N ASN A 91 -7.87 -13.31 -2.75
CA ASN A 91 -8.77 -14.39 -2.37
C ASN A 91 -8.33 -15.72 -2.96
N LYS A 92 -8.53 -16.79 -2.20
CA LYS A 92 -8.11 -18.14 -2.56
C LYS A 92 -9.33 -19.07 -2.60
N ASN A 93 -9.27 -20.05 -3.48
CA ASN A 93 -10.23 -21.15 -3.45
C ASN A 93 -9.93 -22.08 -2.24
N PRO A 94 -10.89 -22.90 -1.78
CA PRO A 94 -10.74 -23.74 -0.60
C PRO A 94 -9.51 -24.65 -0.66
N SER A 95 -9.21 -25.24 -1.81
CA SER A 95 -8.06 -26.14 -1.99
C SER A 95 -6.72 -25.39 -1.80
N LYS A 96 -6.61 -24.15 -2.31
CA LYS A 96 -5.40 -23.33 -2.13
C LYS A 96 -5.27 -22.87 -0.67
N THR A 97 -6.37 -22.50 -0.03
CA THR A 97 -6.40 -22.14 1.39
C THR A 97 -5.93 -23.29 2.24
N TRP A 98 -6.46 -24.49 2.04
CA TRP A 98 -6.03 -25.69 2.75
C TRP A 98 -4.56 -26.04 2.50
N LYS A 99 -4.11 -26.02 1.24
CA LYS A 99 -2.71 -26.31 0.89
C LYS A 99 -1.75 -25.35 1.59
N GLN A 100 -2.11 -24.08 1.70
CA GLN A 100 -1.24 -23.05 2.26
C GLN A 100 -1.29 -22.97 3.79
N TYR A 101 -2.47 -23.14 4.39
CA TYR A 101 -2.68 -22.88 5.82
C TYR A 101 -3.12 -24.11 6.61
N GLY A 102 -3.30 -25.28 5.99
CA GLY A 102 -3.77 -26.48 6.65
C GLY A 102 -2.88 -26.97 7.80
N SER A 103 -1.56 -26.71 7.74
CA SER A 103 -0.65 -26.99 8.86
C SER A 103 -0.93 -26.12 10.08
N LEU A 104 -1.28 -24.84 9.86
CA LEU A 104 -1.67 -23.92 10.93
C LEU A 104 -3.02 -24.29 11.51
N PHE A 105 -3.99 -24.66 10.67
CA PHE A 105 -5.31 -25.12 11.14
C PHE A 105 -5.16 -26.35 12.04
N ARG A 106 -4.38 -27.34 11.64
CA ARG A 106 -4.10 -28.53 12.48
C ARG A 106 -3.37 -28.18 13.78
N LYS A 107 -2.43 -27.24 13.73
CA LYS A 107 -1.69 -26.82 14.92
C LYS A 107 -2.57 -26.13 15.97
N HIS A 108 -3.56 -25.39 15.53
CA HIS A 108 -4.43 -24.60 16.41
C HIS A 108 -5.84 -25.18 16.60
N ALA A 109 -6.08 -26.38 16.08
CA ALA A 109 -7.31 -27.12 16.31
C ALA A 109 -7.40 -27.60 17.77
N THR A 110 -8.64 -27.78 18.23
CA THR A 110 -8.97 -28.35 19.54
C THR A 110 -9.89 -29.56 19.36
N SER A 111 -10.28 -30.24 20.43
CA SER A 111 -11.27 -31.31 20.38
C SER A 111 -12.66 -30.86 19.88
N VAL A 112 -12.98 -29.58 20.00
CA VAL A 112 -14.23 -28.99 19.56
C VAL A 112 -14.12 -28.27 18.22
N ILE A 113 -13.00 -27.56 18.01
CA ILE A 113 -12.75 -26.76 16.80
C ILE A 113 -11.80 -27.55 15.90
N THR A 114 -12.36 -28.25 14.91
CA THR A 114 -11.56 -29.08 13.98
C THR A 114 -10.79 -28.22 12.97
N PRO A 115 -9.71 -28.77 12.35
CA PRO A 115 -8.96 -28.05 11.31
C PRO A 115 -9.84 -27.66 10.11
N GLU A 116 -10.81 -28.54 9.77
CA GLU A 116 -11.75 -28.33 8.68
C GLU A 116 -12.71 -27.18 8.98
N LEU A 117 -13.17 -27.06 10.23
CA LEU A 117 -14.02 -25.96 10.68
C LEU A 117 -13.26 -24.63 10.60
N LEU A 118 -11.99 -24.60 11.05
CA LEU A 118 -11.13 -23.43 10.92
C LEU A 118 -10.93 -23.03 9.45
N ALA A 119 -10.73 -23.98 8.57
CA ALA A 119 -10.57 -23.72 7.13
C ALA A 119 -11.86 -23.22 6.49
N ALA A 120 -13.01 -23.81 6.85
CA ALA A 120 -14.32 -23.38 6.36
C ALA A 120 -14.63 -21.96 6.82
N LEU A 121 -14.41 -21.64 8.09
CA LEU A 121 -14.60 -20.29 8.63
C LEU A 121 -13.71 -19.27 7.94
N ALA A 122 -12.42 -19.59 7.78
CA ALA A 122 -11.47 -18.75 7.05
C ALA A 122 -11.89 -18.47 5.59
N GLN A 123 -12.55 -19.44 4.97
CA GLN A 123 -13.05 -19.32 3.61
C GLN A 123 -14.31 -18.46 3.53
N VAL A 124 -15.23 -18.62 4.49
CA VAL A 124 -16.50 -17.87 4.54
C VAL A 124 -16.26 -16.41 4.91
N GLU A 125 -15.45 -16.16 5.93
CA GLU A 125 -15.22 -14.81 6.46
C GLU A 125 -14.26 -13.97 5.61
N GLY A 126 -13.16 -14.55 5.16
CA GLY A 126 -12.09 -13.83 4.50
C GLY A 126 -11.70 -14.33 3.12
N GLY A 127 -12.46 -15.28 2.50
CA GLY A 127 -12.11 -15.86 1.21
C GLY A 127 -10.73 -16.52 1.20
N GLY A 128 -10.27 -17.05 2.34
CA GLY A 128 -8.92 -17.60 2.51
C GLY A 128 -7.79 -16.56 2.39
N ASN A 129 -8.12 -15.28 2.47
CA ASN A 129 -7.17 -14.18 2.36
C ASN A 129 -6.76 -13.68 3.76
N PRO A 130 -5.46 -13.79 4.15
CA PRO A 130 -4.99 -13.39 5.48
C PRO A 130 -5.02 -11.88 5.73
N VAL A 131 -5.19 -11.09 4.68
CA VAL A 131 -5.28 -9.62 4.75
C VAL A 131 -6.62 -9.10 4.26
N ALA A 132 -7.65 -9.96 4.28
CA ALA A 132 -9.02 -9.56 3.92
C ALA A 132 -9.48 -8.36 4.74
N ARG A 133 -10.19 -7.45 4.09
CA ARG A 133 -10.69 -6.20 4.67
C ARG A 133 -12.17 -6.07 4.40
N THR A 134 -12.86 -5.26 5.22
CA THR A 134 -14.23 -4.91 4.93
C THR A 134 -14.32 -3.85 3.85
N TYR A 135 -15.41 -3.87 3.08
CA TYR A 135 -15.65 -2.85 2.06
C TYR A 135 -15.71 -1.44 2.66
N TRP A 136 -15.41 -0.45 1.86
CA TRP A 136 -15.49 0.95 2.24
C TRP A 136 -16.89 1.48 1.93
N ARG A 137 -17.41 2.35 2.80
CA ARG A 137 -18.72 2.97 2.64
C ARG A 137 -18.71 4.44 3.06
N TRP A 138 -19.71 5.16 2.57
CA TRP A 138 -19.97 6.54 2.96
C TRP A 138 -20.63 6.60 4.33
N HIS A 139 -20.17 7.55 5.13
CA HIS A 139 -20.74 7.86 6.44
C HIS A 139 -21.10 9.33 6.53
N LEU A 140 -22.23 9.65 7.12
CA LEU A 140 -22.59 11.02 7.43
C LEU A 140 -21.85 11.44 8.70
N THR A 141 -20.85 12.31 8.56
CA THR A 141 -19.98 12.78 9.65
C THR A 141 -19.45 14.18 9.32
N TRP A 142 -19.13 14.96 10.36
CA TRP A 142 -18.50 16.27 10.22
C TRP A 142 -16.99 16.19 9.93
N ASN A 143 -16.36 15.04 10.19
CA ASN A 143 -14.95 14.85 9.89
C ASN A 143 -14.77 14.43 8.43
N PRO A 144 -14.16 15.28 7.56
CA PRO A 144 -14.03 14.98 6.14
C PRO A 144 -13.15 13.75 5.85
N LEU A 145 -12.29 13.32 6.79
CA LEU A 145 -11.46 12.13 6.65
C LEU A 145 -12.18 10.84 7.08
N GLU A 146 -13.38 10.95 7.64
CA GLU A 146 -14.20 9.81 8.05
C GLU A 146 -15.47 9.64 7.22
N VAL A 147 -15.67 10.52 6.25
CA VAL A 147 -16.82 10.46 5.33
C VAL A 147 -16.79 9.19 4.48
N TYR A 148 -15.62 8.75 4.05
CA TYR A 148 -15.43 7.51 3.30
C TYR A 148 -14.39 6.64 4.02
N ARG A 149 -14.83 5.57 4.66
CA ARG A 149 -14.01 4.71 5.52
C ARG A 149 -14.45 3.24 5.48
N PRO A 150 -13.60 2.30 5.96
CA PRO A 150 -13.98 0.90 6.11
C PRO A 150 -15.28 0.75 6.93
N ALA A 151 -16.12 -0.17 6.53
CA ALA A 151 -17.41 -0.45 7.20
C ALA A 151 -17.25 -0.96 8.62
N SER A 152 -16.17 -1.69 8.90
CA SER A 152 -15.81 -2.16 10.22
C SER A 152 -14.29 -2.23 10.40
N SER A 153 -13.84 -2.48 11.62
CA SER A 153 -12.44 -2.70 11.93
C SER A 153 -11.96 -4.13 11.64
N ALA A 154 -12.82 -5.00 11.17
CA ALA A 154 -12.53 -6.40 10.92
C ALA A 154 -11.39 -6.62 9.91
N VAL A 155 -10.48 -7.53 10.24
CA VAL A 155 -9.25 -7.79 9.48
C VAL A 155 -8.95 -9.28 9.39
N GLY A 156 -8.37 -9.65 8.25
CA GLY A 156 -7.74 -10.94 8.08
C GLY A 156 -8.69 -12.08 7.77
N MET A 157 -8.17 -13.27 7.83
CA MET A 157 -8.83 -14.49 7.38
C MET A 157 -10.13 -14.81 8.12
N TYR A 158 -10.22 -14.37 9.39
CA TYR A 158 -11.39 -14.61 10.27
C TYR A 158 -12.16 -13.33 10.58
N GLN A 159 -11.89 -12.22 9.94
CA GLN A 159 -12.54 -10.92 10.11
C GLN A 159 -12.66 -10.50 11.59
N ILE A 160 -11.55 -10.65 12.34
CA ILE A 160 -11.51 -10.28 13.76
C ILE A 160 -11.51 -8.75 13.88
N THR A 161 -12.39 -8.22 14.71
CA THR A 161 -12.52 -6.78 14.99
C THR A 161 -11.54 -6.32 16.06
N ASP A 162 -11.24 -5.01 16.10
CA ASP A 162 -10.38 -4.44 17.13
C ASP A 162 -10.91 -4.67 18.55
N GLY A 163 -12.25 -4.64 18.76
CA GLY A 163 -12.87 -4.93 20.05
C GLY A 163 -12.62 -6.36 20.52
N THR A 164 -12.80 -7.34 19.63
CA THR A 164 -12.52 -8.75 19.94
C THR A 164 -11.05 -9.03 20.22
N PHE A 165 -10.14 -8.21 19.68
CA PHE A 165 -8.72 -8.41 19.87
C PHE A 165 -8.18 -7.82 21.19
N GLN A 166 -8.96 -6.95 21.84
CA GLN A 166 -8.58 -6.30 23.11
C GLN A 166 -9.09 -7.03 24.36
N GLU A 167 -9.98 -8.01 24.19
CA GLU A 167 -10.46 -8.91 25.24
C GLU A 167 -9.50 -10.10 25.45
#